data_4ff62f453675c31362464a176dbe68ea
#
_entry.id   4ff62f453675c31362464a176dbe68ea
#
_cell.length_a   1.000
_cell.length_b   1.000
_cell.length_c   1.000
_cell.angle_alpha   90.00
_cell.angle_beta   90.00
_cell.angle_gamma   90.00
#
_symmetry.space_group_name_H-M   'P 1'
#
loop_
_entity.id
_entity.type
_entity.pdbx_description
1 polymer ?
#
loop_
_entity_poly.entity_id
_entity_poly.type
_entity_poly.pdbx_seq_one_letter_code
_entity_poly.pdbx_strand_id
1 'polypeptide(L)'
;MSRIAELPDWNPGAARRAALLLIEHEAAERWVFDLSHHRHAFSEPLIKMLEFGRNASTHQLDKARVAVNKASQAVRNALTTIDLIVAPTTPQNAFRFDERSPANQADFTALANFAGCPSISIPCPVPTGVLPVGLQLISRPGTDHWLMEIAGIIENQLTK
;
A
#
# COMPACT_ATOMS: atom_id res chain seq x y z
N MET A 1 -9.33 -25.55 5.24
CA MET A 1 -8.83 -25.21 6.60
C MET A 1 -8.06 -23.91 6.46
N SER A 2 -8.54 -22.80 7.01
CA SER A 2 -7.83 -21.52 6.96
C SER A 2 -6.64 -21.55 7.93
N ARG A 3 -5.47 -21.16 7.47
CA ARG A 3 -4.29 -20.95 8.30
C ARG A 3 -4.10 -19.47 8.55
N ILE A 4 -3.97 -19.07 9.79
CA ILE A 4 -3.48 -17.73 10.13
C ILE A 4 -1.96 -17.78 9.99
N ALA A 5 -1.41 -16.99 9.08
CA ALA A 5 0.02 -16.81 8.94
C ALA A 5 0.42 -15.49 9.63
N GLU A 6 1.41 -15.56 10.49
CA GLU A 6 2.04 -14.36 11.03
C GLU A 6 3.12 -13.86 10.05
N LEU A 7 3.19 -12.57 9.86
CA LEU A 7 4.28 -11.92 9.15
C LEU A 7 5.33 -11.49 10.19
N PRO A 8 6.41 -12.27 10.39
CA PRO A 8 7.41 -11.95 11.40
C PRO A 8 8.04 -10.59 11.10
N ASP A 9 8.29 -9.81 12.13
CA ASP A 9 8.87 -8.47 12.05
C ASP A 9 8.08 -7.46 11.18
N TRP A 10 6.80 -7.72 10.94
CA TRP A 10 5.97 -6.85 10.14
C TRP A 10 5.68 -5.52 10.85
N ASN A 11 6.18 -4.44 10.29
CA ASN A 11 5.86 -3.08 10.72
C ASN A 11 5.37 -2.26 9.52
N PRO A 12 4.06 -2.28 9.23
CA PRO A 12 3.51 -1.64 8.03
C PRO A 12 3.82 -0.15 7.96
N GLY A 13 3.71 0.57 9.05
CA GLY A 13 3.99 1.99 9.08
C GLY A 13 5.46 2.33 8.81
N ALA A 14 6.40 1.51 9.26
CA ALA A 14 7.82 1.72 8.97
C ALA A 14 8.13 1.42 7.50
N ALA A 15 7.62 0.31 6.95
CA ALA A 15 7.80 -0.06 5.56
C ALA A 15 7.17 0.97 4.60
N ARG A 16 5.96 1.44 4.90
CA ARG A 16 5.28 2.50 4.13
C ARG A 16 6.09 3.81 4.12
N ARG A 17 6.58 4.27 5.28
CA ARG A 17 7.41 5.49 5.34
C ARG A 17 8.70 5.35 4.53
N ALA A 18 9.33 4.19 4.59
CA ALA A 18 10.53 3.90 3.79
C ALA A 18 10.22 3.96 2.28
N ALA A 19 9.14 3.31 1.85
CA ALA A 19 8.72 3.36 0.46
C ALA A 19 8.33 4.77 0.00
N LEU A 20 7.63 5.52 0.84
CA LEU A 20 7.26 6.91 0.53
C LEU A 20 8.50 7.77 0.27
N LEU A 21 9.55 7.65 1.10
CA LEU A 21 10.81 8.36 0.88
C LEU A 21 11.44 8.03 -0.48
N LEU A 22 11.43 6.75 -0.88
CA LEU A 22 11.96 6.34 -2.20
C LEU A 22 11.12 6.91 -3.34
N ILE A 23 9.79 6.86 -3.23
CA ILE A 23 8.86 7.42 -4.22
C ILE A 23 9.05 8.93 -4.36
N GLU A 24 9.16 9.65 -3.25
CA GLU A 24 9.39 11.10 -3.22
C GLU A 24 10.73 11.47 -3.87
N HIS A 25 11.77 10.68 -3.62
CA HIS A 25 13.09 10.88 -4.23
C HIS A 25 13.05 10.64 -5.74
N GLU A 26 12.55 9.49 -6.18
CA GLU A 26 12.45 9.14 -7.60
C GLU A 26 11.55 10.12 -8.38
N ALA A 27 10.42 10.52 -7.78
CA ALA A 27 9.53 11.50 -8.38
C ALA A 27 10.20 12.89 -8.51
N ALA A 28 10.97 13.30 -7.50
CA ALA A 28 11.70 14.57 -7.55
C ALA A 28 12.76 14.59 -8.66
N GLU A 29 13.46 13.49 -8.88
CA GLU A 29 14.41 13.35 -9.99
C GLU A 29 13.69 13.34 -11.35
N ARG A 30 12.58 12.64 -11.43
CA ARG A 30 11.79 12.55 -12.67
C ARG A 30 11.22 13.89 -13.09
N TRP A 31 10.77 14.70 -12.14
CA TRP A 31 10.10 15.98 -12.39
C TRP A 31 11.02 17.19 -12.17
N VAL A 32 12.33 17.01 -12.17
CA VAL A 32 13.28 18.11 -11.94
C VAL A 32 13.10 19.27 -12.94
N PHE A 33 12.84 18.98 -14.20
CA PHE A 33 12.61 19.99 -15.23
C PHE A 33 11.31 20.75 -14.96
N ASP A 34 10.20 20.05 -14.73
CA ASP A 34 8.89 20.67 -14.50
C ASP A 34 8.87 21.48 -13.21
N LEU A 35 9.50 20.98 -12.15
CA LEU A 35 9.63 21.71 -10.89
C LEU A 35 10.41 23.01 -11.04
N SER A 36 11.37 23.06 -11.97
CA SER A 36 12.18 24.28 -12.21
C SER A 36 11.49 25.29 -13.14
N HIS A 37 10.69 24.85 -14.11
CA HIS A 37 10.08 25.70 -15.13
C HIS A 37 8.58 25.92 -14.94
N HIS A 38 7.90 24.98 -14.28
CA HIS A 38 6.44 24.96 -14.14
C HIS A 38 6.01 24.76 -12.68
N ARG A 39 6.77 25.27 -11.72
CA ARG A 39 6.51 25.10 -10.27
C ARG A 39 5.06 25.46 -9.87
N HIS A 40 4.48 26.46 -10.51
CA HIS A 40 3.12 26.91 -10.27
C HIS A 40 2.03 25.86 -10.60
N ALA A 41 2.37 24.83 -11.40
CA ALA A 41 1.45 23.74 -11.74
C ALA A 41 1.39 22.66 -10.64
N PHE A 42 2.27 22.72 -9.63
CA PHE A 42 2.32 21.79 -8.51
C PHE A 42 1.67 22.41 -7.26
N SER A 43 0.95 21.57 -6.50
CA SER A 43 0.44 22.02 -5.21
C SER A 43 1.58 22.16 -4.18
N GLU A 44 1.46 23.11 -3.26
CA GLU A 44 2.46 23.30 -2.20
C GLU A 44 2.76 22.04 -1.38
N PRO A 45 1.76 21.20 -0.99
CA PRO A 45 2.06 19.94 -0.31
C PRO A 45 2.93 19.00 -1.16
N LEU A 46 2.65 18.86 -2.46
CA LEU A 46 3.44 18.02 -3.36
C LEU A 46 4.85 18.54 -3.50
N ILE A 47 5.04 19.84 -3.65
CA ILE A 47 6.37 20.47 -3.73
C ILE A 47 7.19 20.09 -2.48
N LYS A 48 6.61 20.22 -1.28
CA LYS A 48 7.30 19.90 -0.02
C LYS A 48 7.70 18.43 0.06
N MET A 49 6.85 17.52 -0.41
CA MET A 49 7.15 16.08 -0.46
C MET A 49 8.33 15.80 -1.40
N LEU A 50 8.30 16.37 -2.60
CA LEU A 50 9.38 16.20 -3.59
C LEU A 50 10.70 16.82 -3.11
N GLU A 51 10.66 17.98 -2.48
CA GLU A 51 11.85 18.61 -1.87
C GLU A 51 12.40 17.76 -0.73
N PHE A 52 11.54 17.14 0.10
CA PHE A 52 11.97 16.22 1.14
C PHE A 52 12.69 15.00 0.56
N GLY A 53 12.10 14.36 -0.45
CA GLY A 53 12.72 13.22 -1.12
C GLY A 53 14.05 13.58 -1.81
N ARG A 54 14.12 14.73 -2.48
CA ARG A 54 15.34 15.22 -3.15
C ARG A 54 16.49 15.47 -2.17
N ASN A 55 16.19 15.92 -0.96
CA ASN A 55 17.19 16.22 0.05
C ASN A 55 17.58 14.98 0.90
N ALA A 56 17.03 13.82 0.60
CA ALA A 56 17.39 12.60 1.30
C ALA A 56 18.85 12.20 1.03
N SER A 57 19.57 11.88 2.09
CA SER A 57 20.95 11.38 1.98
C SER A 57 20.97 9.96 1.40
N THR A 58 22.06 9.57 0.75
CA THR A 58 22.29 8.20 0.29
C THR A 58 22.05 7.18 1.39
N HIS A 59 22.52 7.46 2.61
CA HIS A 59 22.30 6.58 3.76
C HIS A 59 20.82 6.39 4.12
N GLN A 60 20.00 7.44 4.02
CA GLN A 60 18.56 7.36 4.26
C GLN A 60 17.88 6.52 3.16
N LEU A 61 18.26 6.72 1.91
CA LEU A 61 17.74 5.96 0.77
C LEU A 61 18.12 4.47 0.87
N ASP A 62 19.36 4.17 1.24
CA ASP A 62 19.81 2.77 1.39
C ASP A 62 19.07 2.07 2.55
N LYS A 63 18.89 2.74 3.67
CA LYS A 63 18.05 2.23 4.76
C LYS A 63 16.61 1.98 4.31
N ALA A 64 16.05 2.89 3.53
CA ALA A 64 14.70 2.74 3.00
C ALA A 64 14.60 1.53 2.05
N ARG A 65 15.56 1.35 1.14
CA ARG A 65 15.63 0.17 0.25
C ARG A 65 15.71 -1.13 1.03
N VAL A 66 16.54 -1.20 2.06
CA VAL A 66 16.64 -2.39 2.93
C VAL A 66 15.31 -2.68 3.62
N ALA A 67 14.63 -1.66 4.15
CA ALA A 67 13.35 -1.84 4.82
C ALA A 67 12.24 -2.33 3.87
N VAL A 68 12.15 -1.76 2.66
CA VAL A 68 11.19 -2.18 1.64
C VAL A 68 11.50 -3.60 1.16
N ASN A 69 12.76 -3.94 0.91
CA ASN A 69 13.15 -5.29 0.52
C ASN A 69 12.82 -6.34 1.59
N LYS A 70 13.03 -6.01 2.87
CA LYS A 70 12.64 -6.90 3.99
C LYS A 70 11.13 -7.14 4.00
N ALA A 71 10.34 -6.08 3.84
CA ALA A 71 8.88 -6.17 3.77
C ALA A 71 8.41 -7.00 2.55
N SER A 72 9.00 -6.76 1.39
CA SER A 72 8.76 -7.53 0.16
C SER A 72 8.99 -9.02 0.36
N GLN A 73 10.14 -9.38 0.92
CA GLN A 73 10.50 -10.78 1.18
C GLN A 73 9.54 -11.45 2.18
N ALA A 74 9.13 -10.73 3.24
CA ALA A 74 8.18 -11.26 4.21
C ALA A 74 6.84 -11.65 3.55
N VAL A 75 6.29 -10.77 2.70
CA VAL A 75 5.06 -11.03 1.95
C VAL A 75 5.23 -12.22 1.00
N ARG A 76 6.29 -12.22 0.19
CA ARG A 76 6.56 -13.30 -0.77
C ARG A 76 6.75 -14.64 -0.08
N ASN A 77 7.48 -14.68 1.04
CA ASN A 77 7.69 -15.90 1.81
C ASN A 77 6.37 -16.42 2.39
N ALA A 78 5.52 -15.56 2.94
CA ALA A 78 4.21 -15.97 3.41
C ALA A 78 3.39 -16.64 2.28
N LEU A 79 3.37 -16.04 1.09
CA LEU A 79 2.66 -16.56 -0.08
C LEU A 79 3.25 -17.85 -0.66
N THR A 80 4.38 -18.37 -0.18
CA THR A 80 4.84 -19.72 -0.53
C THR A 80 4.04 -20.82 0.16
N THR A 81 3.43 -20.52 1.30
CA THR A 81 2.73 -21.49 2.16
C THR A 81 1.23 -21.24 2.28
N ILE A 82 0.76 -20.06 1.87
CA ILE A 82 -0.65 -19.69 1.82
C ILE A 82 -1.01 -19.18 0.43
N ASP A 83 -2.27 -19.29 0.06
CA ASP A 83 -2.75 -18.88 -1.27
C ASP A 83 -3.11 -17.40 -1.34
N LEU A 84 -3.64 -16.86 -0.24
CA LEU A 84 -4.09 -15.47 -0.12
C LEU A 84 -3.65 -14.85 1.21
N ILE A 85 -3.25 -13.58 1.14
CA ILE A 85 -3.25 -12.69 2.30
C ILE A 85 -4.55 -11.90 2.24
N VAL A 86 -5.25 -11.86 3.38
CA VAL A 86 -6.53 -11.15 3.53
C VAL A 86 -6.36 -10.11 4.62
N ALA A 87 -6.73 -8.87 4.33
CA ALA A 87 -6.65 -7.75 5.27
C ALA A 87 -7.76 -6.73 5.00
N PRO A 88 -8.10 -5.84 5.93
CA PRO A 88 -8.82 -4.63 5.58
C PRO A 88 -8.06 -3.84 4.51
N THR A 89 -8.76 -3.22 3.57
CA THR A 89 -8.09 -2.39 2.54
C THR A 89 -7.37 -1.20 3.17
N THR A 90 -8.01 -0.57 4.17
CA THR A 90 -7.45 0.56 4.92
C THR A 90 -7.59 0.33 6.42
N PRO A 91 -6.70 0.89 7.26
CA PRO A 91 -6.76 0.74 8.71
C PRO A 91 -7.97 1.41 9.38
N GLN A 92 -8.66 2.30 8.68
CA GLN A 92 -9.82 3.05 9.20
C GLN A 92 -10.84 3.28 8.08
N ASN A 93 -12.06 3.65 8.46
CA ASN A 93 -13.10 4.09 7.55
C ASN A 93 -12.76 5.45 6.93
N ALA A 94 -13.58 5.89 5.96
CA ALA A 94 -13.49 7.23 5.40
C ALA A 94 -13.60 8.29 6.51
N PHE A 95 -12.86 9.36 6.38
CA PHE A 95 -12.82 10.51 7.28
C PHE A 95 -13.42 11.74 6.58
N ARG A 96 -13.78 12.74 7.34
CA ARG A 96 -14.38 13.98 6.78
C ARG A 96 -13.31 14.80 6.05
N PHE A 97 -13.73 15.61 5.09
CA PHE A 97 -12.83 16.51 4.35
C PHE A 97 -12.21 17.62 5.21
N ASP A 98 -12.87 17.97 6.31
CA ASP A 98 -12.40 18.97 7.27
C ASP A 98 -11.51 18.39 8.37
N GLU A 99 -11.31 17.07 8.37
CA GLU A 99 -10.42 16.36 9.29
C GLU A 99 -9.02 16.19 8.69
N ARG A 100 -8.04 16.06 9.58
CA ARG A 100 -6.68 15.74 9.15
C ARG A 100 -6.64 14.31 8.58
N SER A 101 -6.15 14.18 7.35
CA SER A 101 -5.93 12.88 6.73
C SER A 101 -5.04 11.97 7.58
N PRO A 102 -5.50 10.74 7.92
CA PRO A 102 -4.68 9.78 8.66
C PRO A 102 -3.44 9.39 7.87
N ALA A 103 -2.28 9.39 8.55
CA ALA A 103 -1.00 9.11 7.88
C ALA A 103 -0.81 7.63 7.50
N ASN A 104 -1.63 6.74 8.04
CA ASN A 104 -1.50 5.28 7.89
C ASN A 104 -2.42 4.65 6.82
N GLN A 105 -3.09 5.45 5.99
CA GLN A 105 -4.07 4.94 5.03
C GLN A 105 -3.54 3.84 4.10
N ALA A 106 -2.27 3.93 3.69
CA ALA A 106 -1.64 2.97 2.80
C ALA A 106 -0.87 1.84 3.51
N ASP A 107 -1.03 1.69 4.83
CA ASP A 107 -0.25 0.67 5.59
C ASP A 107 -0.54 -0.75 5.09
N PHE A 108 -1.76 -1.05 4.67
CA PHE A 108 -2.13 -2.38 4.16
C PHE A 108 -2.01 -2.48 2.63
N THR A 109 -2.41 -1.45 1.90
CA THR A 109 -2.34 -1.47 0.42
C THR A 109 -0.90 -1.48 -0.11
N ALA A 110 0.04 -0.90 0.62
CA ALA A 110 1.45 -0.90 0.24
C ALA A 110 2.10 -2.30 0.21
N LEU A 111 1.53 -3.28 0.91
CA LEU A 111 2.00 -4.68 0.95
C LEU A 111 2.19 -5.29 -0.44
N ALA A 112 1.14 -5.23 -1.25
CA ALA A 112 1.14 -5.79 -2.58
C ALA A 112 2.19 -5.10 -3.48
N ASN A 113 2.28 -3.77 -3.38
CA ASN A 113 3.25 -2.97 -4.14
C ASN A 113 4.69 -3.35 -3.81
N PHE A 114 5.03 -3.51 -2.52
CA PHE A 114 6.38 -3.92 -2.10
C PHE A 114 6.78 -5.28 -2.65
N ALA A 115 5.82 -6.20 -2.70
CA ALA A 115 6.08 -7.57 -3.12
C ALA A 115 5.91 -7.79 -4.64
N GLY A 116 5.42 -6.81 -5.38
CA GLY A 116 5.06 -6.97 -6.80
C GLY A 116 3.97 -8.03 -6.98
N CYS A 117 2.99 -8.02 -6.08
CA CYS A 117 1.88 -8.96 -6.04
C CYS A 117 0.60 -8.32 -6.59
N PRO A 118 -0.26 -9.05 -7.28
CA PRO A 118 -1.59 -8.59 -7.60
C PRO A 118 -2.44 -8.47 -6.32
N SER A 119 -3.30 -7.48 -6.31
CA SER A 119 -4.18 -7.19 -5.18
C SER A 119 -5.51 -6.64 -5.67
N ILE A 120 -6.58 -7.01 -4.99
CA ILE A 120 -7.94 -6.55 -5.27
C ILE A 120 -8.64 -6.23 -3.95
N SER A 121 -9.45 -5.17 -3.96
CA SER A 121 -10.33 -4.83 -2.83
C SER A 121 -11.78 -5.11 -3.22
N ILE A 122 -12.47 -5.89 -2.39
CA ILE A 122 -13.89 -6.18 -2.53
C ILE A 122 -14.69 -5.53 -1.40
N PRO A 123 -15.95 -5.13 -1.64
CA PRO A 123 -16.77 -4.54 -0.59
C PRO A 123 -17.14 -5.57 0.48
N CYS A 124 -17.06 -5.18 1.75
CA CYS A 124 -17.64 -5.95 2.84
C CYS A 124 -19.08 -5.51 3.13
N PRO A 125 -20.00 -6.44 3.41
CA PRO A 125 -21.31 -6.09 3.94
C PRO A 125 -21.15 -5.33 5.26
N VAL A 126 -21.82 -4.19 5.35
CA VAL A 126 -21.88 -3.38 6.58
C VAL A 126 -23.33 -3.04 6.90
N PRO A 127 -23.68 -2.85 8.18
CA PRO A 127 -25.03 -2.42 8.56
C PRO A 127 -25.40 -1.07 7.91
N THR A 128 -26.71 -0.84 7.73
CA THR A 128 -27.22 0.45 7.23
C THR A 128 -26.71 1.60 8.09
N GLY A 129 -26.21 2.64 7.45
CA GLY A 129 -25.65 3.82 8.13
C GLY A 129 -24.19 3.70 8.55
N VAL A 130 -23.56 2.56 8.32
CA VAL A 130 -22.10 2.39 8.52
C VAL A 130 -21.37 2.71 7.20
N LEU A 131 -20.22 3.38 7.30
CA LEU A 131 -19.39 3.68 6.12
C LEU A 131 -18.83 2.38 5.51
N PRO A 132 -18.69 2.33 4.17
CA PRO A 132 -18.17 1.16 3.47
C PRO A 132 -16.78 0.74 3.97
N VAL A 133 -16.57 -0.58 4.01
CA VAL A 133 -15.29 -1.22 4.36
C VAL A 133 -14.88 -2.12 3.20
N GLY A 134 -13.61 -2.08 2.82
CA GLY A 134 -13.03 -2.94 1.82
C GLY A 134 -12.24 -4.09 2.45
N LEU A 135 -12.39 -5.28 1.88
CA LEU A 135 -11.54 -6.44 2.14
C LEU A 135 -10.52 -6.56 1.01
N GLN A 136 -9.25 -6.46 1.34
CA GLN A 136 -8.16 -6.62 0.40
C GLN A 136 -7.72 -8.09 0.34
N LEU A 137 -7.57 -8.58 -0.87
CA LEU A 137 -7.00 -9.89 -1.17
C LEU A 137 -5.70 -9.69 -1.93
N ILE A 138 -4.64 -10.38 -1.53
CA ILE A 138 -3.32 -10.33 -2.18
C ILE A 138 -2.90 -11.76 -2.49
N SER A 139 -2.46 -12.04 -3.71
CA SER A 139 -1.98 -13.35 -4.13
C SER A 139 -0.56 -13.27 -4.70
N ARG A 140 -0.02 -14.42 -5.12
CA ARG A 140 1.33 -14.54 -5.68
C ARG A 140 1.48 -13.73 -6.97
N PRO A 141 2.68 -13.21 -7.30
CA PRO A 141 2.94 -12.59 -8.59
C PRO A 141 2.52 -13.49 -9.76
N GLY A 142 1.88 -12.89 -10.77
CA GLY A 142 1.43 -13.58 -11.97
C GLY A 142 0.13 -14.39 -11.83
N THR A 143 -0.59 -14.25 -10.72
CA THR A 143 -1.87 -14.93 -10.50
C THR A 143 -3.07 -13.98 -10.58
N ASP A 144 -2.99 -12.95 -11.40
CA ASP A 144 -3.99 -11.88 -11.51
C ASP A 144 -5.39 -12.41 -11.86
N HIS A 145 -5.49 -13.26 -12.90
CA HIS A 145 -6.77 -13.86 -13.32
C HIS A 145 -7.38 -14.71 -12.23
N TRP A 146 -6.56 -15.58 -11.60
CA TRP A 146 -7.02 -16.42 -10.50
C TRP A 146 -7.52 -15.56 -9.32
N LEU A 147 -6.81 -14.46 -9.01
CA LEU A 147 -7.22 -13.56 -7.94
C LEU A 147 -8.58 -12.93 -8.22
N MET A 148 -8.85 -12.51 -9.47
CA MET A 148 -10.15 -11.95 -9.86
C MET A 148 -11.28 -12.98 -9.73
N GLU A 149 -11.05 -14.23 -10.15
CA GLU A 149 -12.02 -15.31 -10.00
C GLU A 149 -12.37 -15.58 -8.53
N ILE A 150 -11.35 -15.74 -7.70
CA ILE A 150 -11.53 -15.98 -6.25
C ILE A 150 -12.21 -14.78 -5.57
N ALA A 151 -11.85 -13.56 -5.92
CA ALA A 151 -12.48 -12.36 -5.39
C ALA A 151 -13.98 -12.32 -5.72
N GLY A 152 -14.38 -12.65 -6.93
CA GLY A 152 -15.80 -12.75 -7.32
C GLY A 152 -16.55 -13.83 -6.53
N ILE A 153 -15.91 -14.98 -6.27
CA ILE A 153 -16.52 -16.04 -5.45
C ILE A 153 -16.73 -15.56 -4.01
N ILE A 154 -15.72 -14.93 -3.42
CA ILE A 154 -15.78 -14.42 -2.04
C ILE A 154 -16.83 -13.32 -1.93
N GLU A 155 -16.85 -12.35 -2.84
CA GLU A 155 -17.82 -11.26 -2.88
C GLU A 155 -19.26 -11.79 -2.93
N ASN A 156 -19.52 -12.76 -3.81
CA ASN A 156 -20.83 -13.42 -3.94
C ASN A 156 -21.24 -14.19 -2.67
N GLN A 157 -20.29 -14.66 -1.87
CA GLN A 157 -20.58 -15.33 -0.60
C GLN A 157 -20.84 -14.32 0.54
N LEU A 158 -20.18 -13.19 0.52
CA LEU A 158 -20.36 -12.13 1.53
C LEU A 158 -21.69 -11.40 1.39
N THR A 159 -22.28 -11.38 0.19
CA THR A 159 -23.53 -10.65 -0.12
C THR A 159 -24.80 -11.52 0.03
N LYS A 160 -24.66 -12.79 0.39
CA LYS A 160 -25.78 -13.72 0.69
C LYS A 160 -26.17 -13.67 2.16
#